data_5d4090f9f580c33ee7b5c4220feccd11
#
_entry.id   5d4090f9f580c33ee7b5c4220feccd11
#
_cell.length_a   1.000
_cell.length_b   1.000
_cell.length_c   1.000
_cell.angle_alpha   90.00
_cell.angle_beta   90.00
_cell.angle_gamma   90.00
#
_symmetry.space_group_name_H-M   'P 1'
#
loop_
_entity.id
_entity.type
_entity.pdbx_description
1 polymer ?
#
loop_
_entity_poly.entity_id
_entity_poly.type
_entity_poly.pdbx_seq_one_letter_code
_entity_poly.pdbx_strand_id
1 'polypeptide(L)'
;MTAPDRFDQLASRVAGVAPVARTPLDSPYDISDELFAALRHVLHDVGGQPDIPVPYLEKTEEEWEMNTYVTCECLGWRGVWNSEERRRAENDLGATLYFGLPYYARWAMVAAKTLVAKGYVTPDELSAKLDEVRARQAAR
;
A
#
# COMPACT_ATOMS: atom_id res chain seq x y z
N MET A 1 -18.47 -0.81 12.87
CA MET A 1 -17.40 -0.74 11.86
C MET A 1 -16.33 0.20 12.39
N THR A 2 -15.11 -0.28 12.55
CA THR A 2 -13.98 0.50 13.10
C THR A 2 -13.42 1.49 12.06
N ALA A 3 -12.57 2.45 12.47
CA ALA A 3 -11.91 3.35 11.55
C ALA A 3 -11.02 2.62 10.52
N PRO A 4 -10.24 1.59 10.90
CA PRO A 4 -9.53 0.74 9.94
C PRO A 4 -10.46 0.09 8.90
N ASP A 5 -11.60 -0.49 9.31
CA ASP A 5 -12.55 -1.12 8.37
C ASP A 5 -13.07 -0.12 7.33
N ARG A 6 -13.34 1.11 7.76
CA ARG A 6 -13.80 2.19 6.86
C ARG A 6 -12.71 2.64 5.90
N PHE A 7 -11.46 2.68 6.37
CA PHE A 7 -10.33 2.97 5.51
C PHE A 7 -10.14 1.90 4.44
N ASP A 8 -10.18 0.62 4.81
CA ASP A 8 -10.00 -0.49 3.87
C ASP A 8 -11.08 -0.52 2.79
N GLN A 9 -12.33 -0.22 3.15
CA GLN A 9 -13.42 -0.05 2.18
C GLN A 9 -13.19 1.13 1.24
N LEU A 10 -12.73 2.28 1.78
CA LEU A 10 -12.41 3.45 0.98
C LEU A 10 -11.24 3.16 0.02
N ALA A 11 -10.19 2.52 0.53
CA ALA A 11 -9.00 2.16 -0.24
C ALA A 11 -9.35 1.25 -1.41
N SER A 12 -10.15 0.21 -1.19
CA SER A 12 -10.61 -0.71 -2.24
C SER A 12 -11.44 0.01 -3.30
N ARG A 13 -12.32 0.94 -2.88
CA ARG A 13 -13.13 1.75 -3.80
C ARG A 13 -12.28 2.69 -4.65
N VAL A 14 -11.29 3.35 -4.05
CA VAL A 14 -10.44 4.33 -4.72
C VAL A 14 -9.43 3.67 -5.66
N ALA A 15 -8.83 2.58 -5.22
CA ALA A 15 -7.81 1.89 -5.99
C ALA A 15 -8.38 1.21 -7.25
N GLY A 16 -9.65 0.82 -7.24
CA GLY A 16 -10.27 0.09 -8.37
C GLY A 16 -9.55 -1.22 -8.71
N VAL A 17 -8.83 -1.79 -7.73
CA VAL A 17 -7.93 -2.92 -7.94
C VAL A 17 -8.68 -4.23 -7.74
N ALA A 18 -8.67 -5.09 -8.75
CA ALA A 18 -9.19 -6.43 -8.61
C ALA A 18 -8.34 -7.25 -7.60
N PRO A 19 -8.98 -8.13 -6.82
CA PRO A 19 -8.25 -9.03 -5.94
C PRO A 19 -7.19 -9.83 -6.70
N VAL A 20 -5.96 -9.80 -6.20
CA VAL A 20 -4.87 -10.60 -6.76
C VAL A 20 -4.96 -11.99 -6.15
N ALA A 21 -5.32 -12.98 -6.98
CA ALA A 21 -5.18 -14.37 -6.61
C ALA A 21 -3.68 -14.71 -6.55
N ARG A 22 -3.17 -15.01 -5.36
CA ARG A 22 -1.83 -15.58 -5.23
C ARG A 22 -1.92 -17.09 -5.42
N THR A 23 -1.09 -17.59 -6.33
CA THR A 23 -0.82 -19.02 -6.36
C THR A 23 -0.10 -19.38 -5.06
N PRO A 24 -0.57 -20.38 -4.30
CA PRO A 24 0.19 -20.88 -3.16
C PRO A 24 1.60 -21.25 -3.63
N LEU A 25 2.60 -20.81 -2.91
CA LEU A 25 3.99 -21.19 -3.17
C LEU A 25 4.21 -22.59 -2.63
N ASP A 26 4.75 -23.48 -3.44
CA ASP A 26 5.27 -24.74 -2.93
C ASP A 26 6.37 -24.46 -1.91
N SER A 27 6.33 -25.14 -0.79
CA SER A 27 7.38 -25.02 0.20
C SER A 27 8.70 -25.58 -0.37
N PRO A 28 9.77 -24.79 -0.42
CA PRO A 28 11.07 -25.29 -0.88
C PRO A 28 11.76 -26.18 0.15
N TYR A 29 11.15 -26.38 1.31
CA TYR A 29 11.69 -27.11 2.45
C TYR A 29 10.77 -28.28 2.79
N ASP A 30 11.32 -29.30 3.43
CA ASP A 30 10.55 -30.45 3.98
C ASP A 30 9.85 -30.05 5.28
N ILE A 31 8.91 -29.10 5.16
CA ILE A 31 8.06 -28.59 6.24
C ILE A 31 6.61 -28.53 5.75
N SER A 32 5.64 -28.57 6.68
CA SER A 32 4.23 -28.48 6.28
C SER A 32 3.90 -27.12 5.68
N ASP A 33 2.90 -27.07 4.78
CA ASP A 33 2.43 -25.85 4.15
C ASP A 33 1.94 -24.82 5.18
N GLU A 34 1.32 -25.28 6.29
CA GLU A 34 0.87 -24.40 7.37
C GLU A 34 2.05 -23.76 8.08
N LEU A 35 3.12 -24.52 8.35
CA LEU A 35 4.32 -23.98 9.00
C LEU A 35 5.04 -23.01 8.04
N PHE A 36 5.17 -23.35 6.76
CA PHE A 36 5.74 -22.47 5.76
C PHE A 36 4.96 -21.17 5.64
N ALA A 37 3.64 -21.23 5.56
CA ALA A 37 2.78 -20.05 5.52
C ALA A 37 2.91 -19.18 6.79
N ALA A 38 3.04 -19.80 7.97
CA ALA A 38 3.22 -19.09 9.24
C ALA A 38 4.59 -18.40 9.36
N LEU A 39 5.61 -18.92 8.71
CA LEU A 39 6.95 -18.32 8.68
C LEU A 39 7.03 -17.13 7.71
N ARG A 40 6.13 -17.07 6.74
CA ARG A 40 6.05 -15.97 5.76
C ARG A 40 5.20 -14.84 6.30
N HIS A 41 5.83 -13.85 6.90
CA HIS A 41 5.16 -12.73 7.55
C HIS A 41 5.20 -11.41 6.74
N VAL A 42 5.84 -11.41 5.57
CA VAL A 42 5.89 -10.23 4.69
C VAL A 42 5.37 -10.55 3.29
N LEU A 43 4.62 -9.62 2.71
CA LEU A 43 3.97 -9.82 1.41
C LEU A 43 4.95 -9.95 0.24
N HIS A 44 6.09 -9.29 0.35
CA HIS A 44 7.12 -9.25 -0.68
C HIS A 44 8.21 -10.32 -0.50
N ASP A 45 8.01 -11.28 0.41
CA ASP A 45 8.91 -12.43 0.53
C ASP A 45 8.82 -13.29 -0.73
N VAL A 46 9.93 -13.37 -1.45
CA VAL A 46 10.10 -14.15 -2.69
C VAL A 46 11.04 -15.33 -2.49
N GLY A 47 11.40 -15.64 -1.25
CA GLY A 47 12.23 -16.78 -0.91
C GLY A 47 11.67 -18.08 -1.47
N GLY A 48 12.51 -18.87 -2.12
CA GLY A 48 12.12 -20.10 -2.80
C GLY A 48 11.42 -19.92 -4.16
N GLN A 49 11.31 -18.70 -4.66
CA GLN A 49 10.82 -18.45 -6.00
C GLN A 49 11.93 -18.63 -7.05
N PRO A 50 11.59 -19.06 -8.28
CA PRO A 50 12.54 -19.02 -9.38
C PRO A 50 13.07 -17.60 -9.61
N ASP A 51 14.35 -17.52 -9.96
CA ASP A 51 14.96 -16.25 -10.38
C ASP A 51 14.26 -15.72 -11.63
N ILE A 52 13.86 -14.47 -11.56
CA ILE A 52 13.35 -13.73 -12.71
C ILE A 52 14.22 -12.50 -12.95
N PRO A 53 14.50 -12.14 -14.21
CA PRO A 53 15.23 -10.91 -14.51
C PRO A 53 14.48 -9.70 -13.94
N VAL A 54 15.22 -8.77 -13.34
CA VAL A 54 14.67 -7.47 -12.98
C VAL A 54 14.57 -6.63 -14.24
N PRO A 55 13.36 -6.28 -14.70
CA PRO A 55 13.25 -5.42 -15.88
C PRO A 55 13.79 -4.04 -15.57
N TYR A 56 14.70 -3.56 -16.40
CA TYR A 56 15.13 -2.16 -16.37
C TYR A 56 14.16 -1.34 -17.22
N LEU A 57 13.40 -0.49 -16.57
CA LEU A 57 12.48 0.43 -17.23
C LEU A 57 12.97 1.86 -16.96
N GLU A 58 13.38 2.55 -18.01
CA GLU A 58 13.54 4.00 -17.92
C GLU A 58 12.16 4.63 -17.75
N LYS A 59 11.96 5.29 -16.62
CA LYS A 59 10.75 6.00 -16.31
C LYS A 59 11.10 7.34 -15.68
N THR A 60 10.51 8.39 -16.22
CA THR A 60 10.47 9.69 -15.53
C THR A 60 9.26 9.71 -14.62
N GLU A 61 9.46 10.03 -13.35
CA GLU A 61 8.39 10.15 -12.38
C GLU A 61 7.44 11.29 -12.76
N GLU A 62 6.16 11.04 -12.58
CA GLU A 62 5.12 12.05 -12.73
C GLU A 62 5.11 12.99 -11.50
N GLU A 63 4.57 14.19 -11.69
CA GLU A 63 4.49 15.19 -10.62
C GLU A 63 3.81 14.67 -9.35
N TRP A 64 2.75 13.89 -9.48
CA TRP A 64 2.05 13.32 -8.33
C TRP A 64 2.91 12.27 -7.58
N GLU A 65 3.77 11.55 -8.29
CA GLU A 65 4.69 10.57 -7.70
C GLU A 65 5.75 11.28 -6.84
N MET A 66 6.33 12.34 -7.37
CA MET A 66 7.29 13.17 -6.64
C MET A 66 6.65 13.89 -5.45
N ASN A 67 5.44 14.42 -5.61
CA ASN A 67 4.69 15.02 -4.53
C ASN A 67 4.37 14.02 -3.41
N THR A 68 4.05 12.78 -3.77
CA THR A 68 3.85 11.70 -2.80
C THR A 68 5.13 11.38 -2.04
N TYR A 69 6.25 11.24 -2.75
CA TYR A 69 7.55 11.01 -2.15
C TYR A 69 7.90 12.10 -1.13
N VAL A 70 7.87 13.37 -1.56
CA VAL A 70 8.19 14.52 -0.69
C VAL A 70 7.24 14.57 0.52
N THR A 71 5.95 14.32 0.33
CA THR A 71 4.99 14.29 1.44
C THR A 71 5.37 13.22 2.47
N CYS A 72 5.71 12.03 2.02
CA CYS A 72 6.11 10.93 2.91
C CYS A 72 7.40 11.24 3.67
N GLU A 73 8.39 11.85 3.02
CA GLU A 73 9.62 12.30 3.68
C GLU A 73 9.33 13.40 4.72
N CYS A 74 8.48 14.36 4.40
CA CYS A 74 8.07 15.40 5.36
C CYS A 74 7.34 14.81 6.57
N LEU A 75 6.50 13.80 6.40
CA LEU A 75 5.85 13.09 7.51
C LEU A 75 6.87 12.39 8.41
N GLY A 76 7.91 11.80 7.83
CA GLY A 76 9.04 11.24 8.57
C GLY A 76 9.80 12.28 9.37
N TRP A 77 10.17 13.38 8.73
CA TRP A 77 10.90 14.47 9.39
C TRP A 77 10.10 15.16 10.50
N ARG A 78 8.79 15.19 10.37
CA ARG A 78 7.86 15.70 11.39
C ARG A 78 7.59 14.69 12.51
N GLY A 79 8.17 13.49 12.46
CA GLY A 79 7.97 12.46 13.47
C GLY A 79 6.56 11.83 13.48
N VAL A 80 5.81 11.97 12.40
CA VAL A 80 4.52 11.29 12.24
C VAL A 80 4.72 9.78 12.17
N TRP A 81 5.79 9.34 11.55
CA TRP A 81 6.25 7.97 11.51
C TRP A 81 7.78 7.88 11.44
N ASN A 82 8.31 6.67 11.64
CA ASN A 82 9.67 6.33 11.26
C ASN A 82 9.67 5.35 10.06
N SER A 83 10.84 5.07 9.52
CA SER A 83 10.96 4.22 8.32
C SER A 83 10.45 2.80 8.55
N GLU A 84 10.58 2.27 9.75
CA GLU A 84 10.09 0.92 10.09
C GLU A 84 8.57 0.89 10.21
N GLU A 85 7.95 1.87 10.87
CA GLU A 85 6.50 2.01 10.92
C GLU A 85 5.91 2.12 9.52
N ARG A 86 6.52 2.92 8.65
CA ARG A 86 6.10 3.03 7.25
C ARG A 86 6.19 1.68 6.53
N ARG A 87 7.29 0.96 6.69
CA ARG A 87 7.48 -0.36 6.06
C ARG A 87 6.46 -1.38 6.55
N ARG A 88 6.19 -1.42 7.84
CA ARG A 88 5.15 -2.28 8.41
C ARG A 88 3.76 -1.94 7.86
N ALA A 89 3.42 -0.64 7.83
CA ALA A 89 2.15 -0.19 7.27
C ALA A 89 2.00 -0.52 5.77
N GLU A 90 3.10 -0.58 5.01
CA GLU A 90 3.11 -1.02 3.62
C GLU A 90 2.78 -2.52 3.50
N ASN A 91 3.36 -3.37 4.35
CA ASN A 91 3.01 -4.79 4.42
C ASN A 91 1.53 -5.00 4.82
N ASP A 92 1.01 -4.15 5.70
CA ASP A 92 -0.38 -4.20 6.19
C ASP A 92 -1.42 -3.69 5.17
N LEU A 93 -1.02 -3.26 3.97
CA LEU A 93 -1.95 -2.96 2.88
C LEU A 93 -2.70 -4.20 2.38
N GLY A 94 -2.17 -5.39 2.66
CA GLY A 94 -2.69 -6.64 2.13
C GLY A 94 -2.30 -6.88 0.66
N ALA A 95 -2.37 -8.13 0.24
CA ALA A 95 -1.83 -8.56 -1.05
C ALA A 95 -2.47 -7.83 -2.24
N THR A 96 -3.76 -7.57 -2.19
CA THR A 96 -4.49 -6.90 -3.27
C THR A 96 -3.95 -5.51 -3.55
N LEU A 97 -3.82 -4.66 -2.54
CA LEU A 97 -3.31 -3.30 -2.72
C LEU A 97 -1.80 -3.29 -2.96
N TYR A 98 -1.05 -4.14 -2.24
CA TYR A 98 0.40 -4.18 -2.36
C TYR A 98 0.85 -4.53 -3.79
N PHE A 99 0.25 -5.54 -4.41
CA PHE A 99 0.61 -5.98 -5.76
C PHE A 99 -0.17 -5.28 -6.86
N GLY A 100 -1.35 -4.74 -6.56
CA GLY A 100 -2.20 -4.09 -7.54
C GLY A 100 -1.88 -2.61 -7.78
N LEU A 101 -1.12 -1.97 -6.88
CA LEU A 101 -0.80 -0.56 -6.98
C LEU A 101 0.65 -0.33 -7.43
N PRO A 102 0.90 0.71 -8.25
CA PRO A 102 2.26 1.15 -8.55
C PRO A 102 2.97 1.67 -7.28
N TYR A 103 4.30 1.76 -7.35
CA TYR A 103 5.17 2.01 -6.20
C TYR A 103 4.75 3.23 -5.37
N TYR A 104 4.62 4.40 -5.97
CA TYR A 104 4.25 5.62 -5.25
C TYR A 104 2.77 5.66 -4.81
N ALA A 105 1.89 4.95 -5.52
CA ALA A 105 0.51 4.81 -5.07
C ALA A 105 0.42 4.01 -3.75
N ARG A 106 1.26 2.99 -3.56
CA ARG A 106 1.39 2.31 -2.26
C ARG A 106 1.81 3.26 -1.15
N TRP A 107 2.77 4.14 -1.42
CA TRP A 107 3.20 5.16 -0.45
C TRP A 107 2.09 6.13 -0.08
N ALA A 108 1.32 6.59 -1.06
CA ALA A 108 0.15 7.45 -0.81
C ALA A 108 -0.89 6.74 0.08
N MET A 109 -1.16 5.46 -0.19
CA MET A 109 -2.08 4.66 0.61
C MET A 109 -1.58 4.45 2.04
N VAL A 110 -0.28 4.19 2.22
CA VAL A 110 0.34 4.06 3.54
C VAL A 110 0.26 5.37 4.31
N ALA A 111 0.52 6.51 3.65
CA ALA A 111 0.38 7.81 4.28
C ALA A 111 -1.05 8.05 4.76
N ALA A 112 -2.04 7.84 3.89
CA ALA A 112 -3.46 7.97 4.24
C ALA A 112 -3.85 7.05 5.41
N LYS A 113 -3.48 5.76 5.34
CA LYS A 113 -3.76 4.77 6.40
C LYS A 113 -3.16 5.20 7.73
N THR A 114 -1.90 5.64 7.73
CA THR A 114 -1.21 6.07 8.95
C THR A 114 -1.81 7.34 9.54
N LEU A 115 -2.13 8.32 8.71
CA LEU A 115 -2.76 9.57 9.16
C LEU A 115 -4.14 9.31 9.79
N VAL A 116 -4.92 8.40 9.20
CA VAL A 116 -6.21 7.97 9.76
C VAL A 116 -6.01 7.21 11.08
N ALA A 117 -5.08 6.25 11.11
CA ALA A 117 -4.82 5.44 12.30
C ALA A 117 -4.31 6.28 13.49
N LYS A 118 -3.53 7.33 13.22
CA LYS A 118 -3.01 8.26 14.23
C LYS A 118 -3.98 9.42 14.54
N GLY A 119 -5.14 9.47 13.90
CA GLY A 119 -6.19 10.46 14.19
C GLY A 119 -5.93 11.86 13.63
N TYR A 120 -4.98 12.03 12.72
CA TYR A 120 -4.74 13.30 12.03
C TYR A 120 -5.83 13.64 11.02
N VAL A 121 -6.44 12.62 10.42
CA VAL A 121 -7.52 12.74 9.43
C VAL A 121 -8.55 11.65 9.71
N THR A 122 -9.82 11.98 9.61
CA THR A 122 -10.90 10.99 9.70
C THR A 122 -11.19 10.36 8.32
N PRO A 123 -11.73 9.14 8.27
CA PRO A 123 -12.17 8.54 7.00
C PRO A 123 -13.21 9.38 6.26
N ASP A 124 -14.06 10.11 7.00
CA ASP A 124 -15.09 10.97 6.40
C ASP A 124 -14.49 12.21 5.74
N GLU A 125 -13.55 12.88 6.40
CA GLU A 125 -12.81 14.00 5.83
C GLU A 125 -12.06 13.59 4.57
N LEU A 126 -11.37 12.45 4.61
CA LEU A 126 -10.65 11.92 3.46
C LEU A 126 -11.61 11.60 2.30
N SER A 127 -12.74 10.94 2.58
CA SER A 127 -13.76 10.62 1.57
C SER A 127 -14.34 11.88 0.94
N ALA A 128 -14.74 12.85 1.74
CA ALA A 128 -15.30 14.12 1.28
C ALA A 128 -14.30 14.87 0.38
N LYS A 129 -13.02 14.89 0.77
CA LYS A 129 -11.98 15.56 -0.02
C LYS A 129 -11.70 14.87 -1.34
N LEU A 130 -11.73 13.54 -1.36
CA LEU A 130 -11.61 12.78 -2.61
C LEU A 130 -12.76 13.07 -3.58
N ASP A 131 -13.98 13.14 -3.07
CA ASP A 131 -15.16 13.44 -3.89
C ASP A 131 -15.11 14.88 -4.44
N GLU A 132 -14.65 15.85 -3.64
CA GLU A 132 -14.41 17.23 -4.09
C GLU A 132 -13.37 17.28 -5.23
N VAL A 133 -12.24 16.58 -5.06
CA VAL A 133 -11.17 16.55 -6.07
C VAL A 133 -11.65 15.91 -7.36
N ARG A 134 -12.41 14.81 -7.29
CA ARG A 134 -12.99 14.14 -8.45
C ARG A 134 -13.94 15.05 -9.22
N ALA A 135 -14.84 15.74 -8.49
CA ALA A 135 -15.77 16.69 -9.11
C ALA A 135 -15.03 17.82 -9.83
N ARG A 136 -13.96 18.35 -9.22
CA ARG A 136 -13.12 19.40 -9.82
C ARG A 136 -12.37 18.92 -11.07
N GLN A 137 -11.93 17.65 -11.08
CA GLN A 137 -11.26 17.08 -12.26
C GLN A 137 -12.25 16.81 -13.41
N ALA A 138 -13.46 16.35 -13.08
CA ALA A 138 -14.51 16.10 -14.08
C ALA A 138 -15.04 17.39 -14.73
N ALA A 139 -14.84 18.55 -14.12
CA ALA A 139 -15.25 19.86 -14.63
C ALA A 139 -14.18 20.54 -15.51
N ARG A 140 -13.02 19.92 -15.73
CA ARG A 140 -11.92 20.40 -16.58
C ARG A 140 -11.99 19.77 -17.97
#